data_bc738fdea17d44736496dfce089bdcbf
#
_entry.id   bc738fdea17d44736496dfce089bdcbf
#
_cell.length_a   1.000
_cell.length_b   1.000
_cell.length_c   1.000
_cell.angle_alpha   90.00
_cell.angle_beta   90.00
_cell.angle_gamma   90.00
#
_symmetry.space_group_name_H-M   'P 1'
#
loop_
_entity.id
_entity.type
_entity.pdbx_description
1 polymer ?
#
loop_
_entity_poly.entity_id
_entity_poly.type
_entity_poly.pdbx_seq_one_letter_code
_entity_poly.pdbx_strand_id
1 'polypeptide(L)'
;MSEPDHERRDFIRKTGAAAGVAALATTVGGQSAAAAEVVELNRMGPTPEQIQQFLALPDRPVVMVNLLKFKDGDGAQEYGKYGQAMQTILKEVGAEIIFSGQCQATLIGGAEWDAVALVRYPNARSLIQMSQLPAYQEAHVHRAEGLDGQINLAVFES
;
A
#
# COMPACT_ATOMS: atom_id res chain seq x y z
N MET A 1 18.67 13.72 -22.47
CA MET A 1 17.75 14.86 -22.59
C MET A 1 16.45 14.43 -21.96
N SER A 2 16.32 14.59 -20.63
CA SER A 2 15.08 14.33 -19.89
C SER A 2 15.22 14.82 -18.45
N GLU A 3 14.77 16.01 -18.18
CA GLU A 3 14.45 16.47 -16.84
C GLU A 3 13.10 17.18 -16.89
N PRO A 4 12.02 16.47 -16.49
CA PRO A 4 10.90 17.18 -15.92
C PRO A 4 10.41 16.67 -14.56
N ASP A 5 11.01 15.60 -14.01
CA ASP A 5 10.41 14.92 -12.84
C ASP A 5 10.85 15.53 -11.49
N HIS A 6 12.05 16.10 -11.43
CA HIS A 6 12.56 16.72 -10.19
C HIS A 6 11.87 18.06 -9.86
N GLU A 7 11.55 18.87 -10.86
CA GLU A 7 10.89 20.18 -10.64
C GLU A 7 9.42 20.04 -10.18
N ARG A 8 8.71 18.98 -10.61
CA ARG A 8 7.34 18.71 -10.16
C ARG A 8 7.28 18.33 -8.69
N ARG A 9 8.24 17.55 -8.20
CA ARG A 9 8.32 17.15 -6.80
C ARG A 9 8.65 18.32 -5.88
N ASP A 10 9.49 19.23 -6.30
CA ASP A 10 9.85 20.43 -5.52
C ASP A 10 8.76 21.48 -5.50
N PHE A 11 7.94 21.58 -6.55
CA PHE A 11 6.81 22.51 -6.57
C PHE A 11 5.74 22.13 -5.54
N ILE A 12 5.45 20.86 -5.39
CA ILE A 12 4.44 20.36 -4.44
C ILE A 12 4.92 20.49 -2.99
N ARG A 13 6.21 20.35 -2.72
CA ARG A 13 6.77 20.57 -1.36
C ARG A 13 6.75 22.02 -0.93
N LYS A 14 6.77 22.99 -1.85
CA LYS A 14 6.81 24.42 -1.53
C LYS A 14 5.45 25.10 -1.40
N THR A 15 4.37 24.51 -1.90
CA THR A 15 3.03 25.08 -1.84
C THR A 15 2.18 24.61 -0.66
N GLY A 16 2.70 23.70 0.17
CA GLY A 16 2.03 23.21 1.37
C GLY A 16 2.16 24.06 2.64
N ALA A 17 2.78 25.23 2.56
CA ALA A 17 2.93 26.12 3.72
C ALA A 17 2.34 27.50 3.41
N ALA A 18 1.20 27.80 4.05
CA ALA A 18 0.58 29.09 4.26
C ALA A 18 -0.75 29.35 3.51
N ALA A 19 -1.83 29.06 4.19
CA ALA A 19 -3.00 29.94 4.19
C ALA A 19 -3.66 29.85 5.56
N GLY A 20 -3.29 30.78 6.43
CA GLY A 20 -4.01 31.05 7.64
C GLY A 20 -5.39 31.63 7.30
N VAL A 21 -6.46 31.00 7.77
CA VAL A 21 -7.80 31.56 7.80
C VAL A 21 -8.17 31.75 9.25
N ALA A 22 -8.40 33.00 9.60
CA ALA A 22 -8.84 33.42 10.91
C ALA A 22 -10.17 32.74 11.27
N ALA A 23 -10.17 32.05 12.41
CA ALA A 23 -11.35 31.44 12.98
C ALA A 23 -12.25 32.48 13.64
N LEU A 24 -13.49 32.61 13.19
CA LEU A 24 -14.57 33.16 13.95
C LEU A 24 -15.10 32.07 14.89
N ALA A 25 -14.86 32.24 16.18
CA ALA A 25 -15.38 31.36 17.21
C ALA A 25 -16.90 31.59 17.37
N THR A 26 -17.67 30.56 17.05
CA THR A 26 -19.02 30.40 17.59
C THR A 26 -19.03 29.12 18.43
N THR A 27 -19.14 29.32 19.74
CA THR A 27 -19.33 28.22 20.71
C THR A 27 -20.73 27.65 20.57
N VAL A 28 -20.84 26.39 20.10
CA VAL A 28 -22.00 25.55 20.32
C VAL A 28 -21.53 24.12 20.63
N GLY A 29 -21.84 23.68 21.83
CA GLY A 29 -22.08 22.28 22.24
C GLY A 29 -20.98 21.29 21.98
N GLY A 30 -20.38 20.77 23.06
CA GLY A 30 -19.34 19.75 23.05
C GLY A 30 -19.73 18.50 22.27
N GLN A 31 -19.06 18.32 21.14
CA GLN A 31 -18.74 17.01 20.60
C GLN A 31 -17.21 16.96 20.58
N SER A 32 -16.69 16.03 21.38
CA SER A 32 -15.30 15.63 21.31
C SER A 32 -15.04 15.23 19.86
N ALA A 33 -14.34 16.07 19.11
CA ALA A 33 -13.83 15.65 17.83
C ALA A 33 -12.88 14.49 18.10
N ALA A 34 -13.30 13.28 17.74
CA ALA A 34 -12.40 12.14 17.70
C ALA A 34 -11.18 12.57 16.89
N ALA A 35 -10.00 12.51 17.49
CA ALA A 35 -8.76 12.81 16.78
C ALA A 35 -8.76 11.98 15.51
N ALA A 36 -8.57 12.61 14.35
CA ALA A 36 -8.49 11.90 13.09
C ALA A 36 -7.38 10.86 13.23
N GLU A 37 -7.73 9.58 13.03
CA GLU A 37 -6.78 8.49 13.10
C GLU A 37 -5.71 8.73 12.05
N VAL A 38 -4.45 8.81 12.49
CA VAL A 38 -3.32 9.01 11.58
C VAL A 38 -3.11 7.71 10.83
N VAL A 39 -3.35 7.72 9.52
CA VAL A 39 -3.10 6.56 8.66
C VAL A 39 -1.59 6.35 8.54
N GLU A 40 -1.10 5.25 9.10
CA GLU A 40 0.31 4.87 8.97
C GLU A 40 0.54 4.21 7.60
N LEU A 41 1.22 4.92 6.70
CA LEU A 41 1.49 4.44 5.34
C LEU A 41 2.77 3.59 5.23
N ASN A 42 3.68 3.72 6.20
CA ASN A 42 5.01 3.10 6.17
C ASN A 42 5.09 1.76 6.91
N ARG A 43 3.98 1.24 7.39
CA ARG A 43 3.95 -0.04 8.08
C ARG A 43 4.28 -1.18 7.11
N MET A 44 5.31 -1.95 7.44
CA MET A 44 5.79 -3.05 6.59
C MET A 44 5.14 -4.40 6.90
N GLY A 45 4.38 -4.50 7.98
CA GLY A 45 3.68 -5.72 8.35
C GLY A 45 2.37 -5.46 9.09
N PRO A 46 1.44 -6.44 9.11
CA PRO A 46 0.18 -6.33 9.82
C PRO A 46 0.38 -6.40 11.34
N THR A 47 -0.56 -5.81 12.09
CA THR A 47 -0.67 -6.05 13.53
C THR A 47 -1.30 -7.42 13.81
N PRO A 48 -1.14 -7.96 15.04
CA PRO A 48 -1.83 -9.19 15.44
C PRO A 48 -3.35 -9.11 15.24
N GLU A 49 -3.96 -7.96 15.53
CA GLU A 49 -5.40 -7.73 15.37
C GLU A 49 -5.81 -7.76 13.90
N GLN A 50 -5.01 -7.16 13.01
CA GLN A 50 -5.24 -7.21 11.56
C GLN A 50 -5.14 -8.64 11.02
N ILE A 51 -4.17 -9.44 11.50
CA ILE A 51 -4.05 -10.85 11.14
C ILE A 51 -5.30 -11.62 11.59
N GLN A 52 -5.77 -11.40 12.83
CA GLN A 52 -6.97 -12.07 13.35
C GLN A 52 -8.21 -11.71 12.53
N GLN A 53 -8.42 -10.44 12.23
CA GLN A 53 -9.52 -9.98 11.39
C GLN A 53 -9.46 -10.59 9.98
N PHE A 54 -8.27 -10.63 9.38
CA PHE A 54 -8.06 -11.21 8.07
C PHE A 54 -8.35 -12.72 8.04
N LEU A 55 -7.89 -13.46 9.06
CA LEU A 55 -8.14 -14.91 9.18
C LEU A 55 -9.60 -15.25 9.54
N ALA A 56 -10.36 -14.30 10.07
CA ALA A 56 -11.78 -14.45 10.33
C ALA A 56 -12.66 -14.24 9.09
N LEU A 57 -12.08 -13.84 7.96
CA LEU A 57 -12.81 -13.70 6.70
C LEU A 57 -13.41 -15.06 6.26
N PRO A 58 -14.56 -15.05 5.58
CA PRO A 58 -15.14 -16.24 4.99
C PRO A 58 -14.16 -16.99 4.09
N ASP A 59 -14.25 -18.34 4.08
CA ASP A 59 -13.41 -19.18 3.23
C ASP A 59 -13.86 -19.12 1.76
N ARG A 60 -13.42 -18.07 1.07
CA ARG A 60 -13.72 -17.79 -0.33
C ARG A 60 -12.57 -16.98 -0.94
N PRO A 61 -12.50 -16.89 -2.28
CA PRO A 61 -11.49 -16.10 -2.95
C PRO A 61 -11.48 -14.64 -2.46
N VAL A 62 -10.28 -14.14 -2.19
CA VAL A 62 -10.02 -12.78 -1.74
C VAL A 62 -9.02 -12.11 -2.67
N VAL A 63 -9.27 -10.86 -3.04
CA VAL A 63 -8.34 -10.02 -3.78
C VAL A 63 -7.65 -9.07 -2.81
N MET A 64 -6.32 -9.12 -2.79
CA MET A 64 -5.51 -8.14 -2.08
C MET A 64 -5.22 -6.96 -3.01
N VAL A 65 -5.72 -5.79 -2.63
CA VAL A 65 -5.40 -4.52 -3.30
C VAL A 65 -4.17 -3.94 -2.62
N ASN A 66 -3.08 -3.80 -3.37
CA ASN A 66 -1.83 -3.25 -2.86
C ASN A 66 -1.60 -1.89 -3.52
N LEU A 67 -1.58 -0.83 -2.71
CA LEU A 67 -1.12 0.49 -3.10
C LEU A 67 0.31 0.63 -2.61
N LEU A 68 1.22 1.00 -3.50
CA LEU A 68 2.66 0.92 -3.28
C LEU A 68 3.31 2.28 -3.48
N LYS A 69 4.13 2.68 -2.51
CA LYS A 69 5.01 3.83 -2.57
C LYS A 69 6.45 3.34 -2.56
N PHE A 70 7.22 3.65 -3.59
CA PHE A 70 8.61 3.24 -3.65
C PHE A 70 9.52 4.25 -2.95
N LYS A 71 10.63 3.76 -2.41
CA LYS A 71 11.73 4.61 -1.99
C LYS A 71 12.33 5.34 -3.18
N ASP A 72 12.87 6.52 -2.92
CA ASP A 72 13.63 7.26 -3.93
C ASP A 72 14.88 6.46 -4.37
N GLY A 73 15.34 6.68 -5.59
CA GLY A 73 16.48 5.96 -6.16
C GLY A 73 16.12 4.56 -6.64
N ASP A 74 16.64 3.53 -6.00
CA ASP A 74 16.54 2.14 -6.45
C ASP A 74 15.25 1.43 -6.01
N GLY A 75 14.35 2.11 -5.28
CA GLY A 75 13.17 1.50 -4.67
C GLY A 75 12.30 0.70 -5.66
N ALA A 76 12.00 1.26 -6.82
CA ALA A 76 11.22 0.57 -7.84
C ALA A 76 11.94 -0.66 -8.40
N GLN A 77 13.29 -0.59 -8.53
CA GLN A 77 14.10 -1.70 -9.03
C GLN A 77 14.15 -2.83 -8.00
N GLU A 78 14.35 -2.52 -6.72
CA GLU A 78 14.34 -3.51 -5.64
C GLU A 78 12.98 -4.18 -5.55
N TYR A 79 11.89 -3.41 -5.57
CA TYR A 79 10.55 -4.00 -5.58
C TYR A 79 10.30 -4.86 -6.83
N GLY A 80 10.91 -4.53 -7.97
CA GLY A 80 10.86 -5.34 -9.19
C GLY A 80 11.44 -6.75 -9.01
N LYS A 81 12.51 -6.92 -8.22
CA LYS A 81 13.07 -8.23 -7.87
C LYS A 81 12.09 -9.05 -7.05
N TYR A 82 11.43 -8.43 -6.07
CA TYR A 82 10.34 -9.05 -5.33
C TYR A 82 9.22 -9.51 -6.27
N GLY A 83 8.75 -8.64 -7.17
CA GLY A 83 7.70 -8.95 -8.13
C GLY A 83 8.04 -10.13 -9.05
N GLN A 84 9.30 -10.26 -9.48
CA GLN A 84 9.76 -11.41 -10.26
C GLN A 84 9.70 -12.72 -9.48
N ALA A 85 10.18 -12.72 -8.24
CA ALA A 85 10.11 -13.90 -7.37
C ALA A 85 8.66 -14.32 -7.09
N MET A 86 7.76 -13.35 -6.88
CA MET A 86 6.36 -13.61 -6.59
C MET A 86 5.61 -14.34 -7.72
N GLN A 87 6.04 -14.23 -8.98
CA GLN A 87 5.41 -14.96 -10.09
C GLN A 87 5.44 -16.49 -9.91
N THR A 88 6.47 -17.02 -9.25
CA THR A 88 6.57 -18.45 -8.94
C THR A 88 5.93 -18.76 -7.59
N ILE A 89 6.22 -17.95 -6.56
CA ILE A 89 5.74 -18.17 -5.20
C ILE A 89 4.21 -18.20 -5.12
N LEU A 90 3.53 -17.28 -5.83
CA LEU A 90 2.07 -17.21 -5.83
C LEU A 90 1.43 -18.49 -6.37
N LYS A 91 2.04 -19.14 -7.36
CA LYS A 91 1.53 -20.39 -7.94
C LYS A 91 1.52 -21.53 -6.93
N GLU A 92 2.46 -21.55 -5.99
CA GLU A 92 2.55 -22.61 -4.96
C GLU A 92 1.32 -22.62 -4.03
N VAL A 93 0.66 -21.47 -3.87
CA VAL A 93 -0.53 -21.32 -3.03
C VAL A 93 -1.82 -21.11 -3.84
N GLY A 94 -1.74 -21.29 -5.17
CA GLY A 94 -2.89 -21.12 -6.07
C GLY A 94 -3.33 -19.68 -6.24
N ALA A 95 -2.45 -18.71 -5.98
CA ALA A 95 -2.72 -17.29 -6.14
C ALA A 95 -2.21 -16.75 -7.49
N GLU A 96 -2.77 -15.63 -7.93
CA GLU A 96 -2.42 -15.01 -9.20
C GLU A 96 -2.46 -13.48 -9.12
N ILE A 97 -1.57 -12.83 -9.86
CA ILE A 97 -1.65 -11.38 -10.09
C ILE A 97 -2.68 -11.16 -11.19
N ILE A 98 -3.82 -10.54 -10.85
CA ILE A 98 -4.90 -10.25 -11.81
C ILE A 98 -4.78 -8.86 -12.45
N PHE A 99 -4.01 -7.97 -11.83
CA PHE A 99 -3.69 -6.65 -12.37
C PHE A 99 -2.42 -6.12 -11.72
N SER A 100 -1.59 -5.43 -12.50
CA SER A 100 -0.53 -4.56 -11.96
C SER A 100 -0.33 -3.37 -12.89
N GLY A 101 -0.01 -2.21 -12.32
CA GLY A 101 0.18 -1.00 -13.10
C GLY A 101 0.85 0.11 -12.31
N GLN A 102 1.49 1.03 -13.04
CA GLN A 102 2.07 2.24 -12.47
C GLN A 102 1.00 3.33 -12.38
N CYS A 103 0.98 4.04 -11.27
CA CYS A 103 0.11 5.20 -11.08
C CYS A 103 0.68 6.39 -11.87
N GLN A 104 -0.16 7.02 -12.70
CA GLN A 104 0.25 8.14 -13.53
C GLN A 104 -0.17 9.48 -12.94
N ALA A 105 -1.29 9.52 -12.21
CA ALA A 105 -1.81 10.73 -11.60
C ALA A 105 -2.81 10.38 -10.49
N THR A 106 -2.87 11.23 -9.46
CA THR A 106 -3.92 11.20 -8.45
C THR A 106 -5.02 12.18 -8.87
N LEU A 107 -6.21 11.68 -9.17
CA LEU A 107 -7.36 12.52 -9.53
C LEU A 107 -8.07 13.05 -8.28
N ILE A 108 -8.26 12.19 -7.27
CA ILE A 108 -8.91 12.52 -6.00
C ILE A 108 -8.13 11.80 -4.89
N GLY A 109 -7.79 12.52 -3.83
CA GLY A 109 -7.09 11.99 -2.66
C GLY A 109 -5.89 12.84 -2.26
N GLY A 110 -5.30 12.54 -1.09
CA GLY A 110 -4.18 13.28 -0.51
C GLY A 110 -2.85 12.55 -0.54
N ALA A 111 -2.82 11.29 -1.00
CA ALA A 111 -1.60 10.49 -1.10
C ALA A 111 -1.27 10.18 -2.56
N GLU A 112 0.01 10.23 -2.89
CA GLU A 112 0.53 9.82 -4.19
C GLU A 112 1.10 8.41 -4.09
N TRP A 113 0.64 7.54 -4.97
CA TRP A 113 1.09 6.16 -5.09
C TRP A 113 1.86 5.95 -6.38
N ASP A 114 2.86 5.08 -6.35
CA ASP A 114 3.70 4.79 -7.53
C ASP A 114 3.16 3.61 -8.33
N ALA A 115 2.57 2.62 -7.65
CA ALA A 115 2.02 1.45 -8.32
C ALA A 115 0.82 0.84 -7.58
N VAL A 116 0.03 0.07 -8.32
CA VAL A 116 -1.07 -0.76 -7.82
C VAL A 116 -0.85 -2.20 -8.27
N ALA A 117 -1.07 -3.16 -7.38
CA ALA A 117 -1.13 -4.57 -7.73
C ALA A 117 -2.37 -5.22 -7.08
N LEU A 118 -3.11 -5.98 -7.87
CA LEU A 118 -4.24 -6.79 -7.42
C LEU A 118 -3.84 -8.26 -7.49
N VAL A 119 -3.86 -8.95 -6.36
CA VAL A 119 -3.49 -10.36 -6.26
C VAL A 119 -4.69 -11.13 -5.70
N ARG A 120 -5.18 -12.09 -6.47
CA ARG A 120 -6.26 -12.99 -6.05
C ARG A 120 -5.67 -14.21 -5.36
N TYR A 121 -6.16 -14.51 -4.17
CA TYR A 121 -5.86 -15.72 -3.40
C TYR A 121 -7.09 -16.62 -3.31
N PRO A 122 -6.95 -17.96 -3.23
CA PRO A 122 -8.07 -18.87 -3.00
C PRO A 122 -8.87 -18.53 -1.73
N ASN A 123 -8.18 -18.09 -0.70
CA ASN A 123 -8.75 -17.60 0.57
C ASN A 123 -7.67 -16.85 1.39
N ALA A 124 -8.06 -16.28 2.52
CA ALA A 124 -7.16 -15.56 3.40
C ALA A 124 -6.01 -16.43 3.95
N ARG A 125 -6.27 -17.72 4.24
CA ARG A 125 -5.24 -18.64 4.76
C ARG A 125 -4.12 -18.89 3.75
N SER A 126 -4.43 -18.91 2.45
CA SER A 126 -3.42 -19.09 1.39
C SER A 126 -2.36 -17.99 1.41
N LEU A 127 -2.74 -16.74 1.70
CA LEU A 127 -1.77 -15.65 1.86
C LEU A 127 -0.86 -15.87 3.08
N ILE A 128 -1.43 -16.29 4.21
CA ILE A 128 -0.63 -16.58 5.41
C ILE A 128 0.31 -17.76 5.18
N GLN A 129 -0.14 -18.83 4.50
CA GLN A 129 0.71 -19.95 4.10
C GLN A 129 1.86 -19.49 3.21
N MET A 130 1.57 -18.66 2.20
CA MET A 130 2.59 -18.09 1.33
C MET A 130 3.64 -17.31 2.12
N SER A 131 3.21 -16.50 3.10
CA SER A 131 4.13 -15.68 3.90
C SER A 131 5.11 -16.51 4.75
N GLN A 132 4.83 -17.80 4.96
CA GLN A 132 5.67 -18.73 5.71
C GLN A 132 6.65 -19.50 4.81
N LEU A 133 6.52 -19.40 3.49
CA LEU A 133 7.43 -20.08 2.57
C LEU A 133 8.84 -19.47 2.64
N PRO A 134 9.91 -20.29 2.69
CA PRO A 134 11.28 -19.79 2.68
C PRO A 134 11.55 -18.85 1.49
N ALA A 135 11.08 -19.21 0.30
CA ALA A 135 11.23 -18.40 -0.90
C ALA A 135 10.57 -17.01 -0.76
N TYR A 136 9.43 -16.93 -0.07
CA TYR A 136 8.79 -15.65 0.23
C TYR A 136 9.63 -14.82 1.21
N GLN A 137 10.17 -15.44 2.26
CA GLN A 137 10.99 -14.74 3.24
C GLN A 137 12.24 -14.13 2.61
N GLU A 138 12.87 -14.84 1.67
CA GLU A 138 14.00 -14.33 0.88
C GLU A 138 13.57 -13.16 -0.01
N ALA A 139 12.46 -13.32 -0.75
CA ALA A 139 11.94 -12.27 -1.62
C ALA A 139 11.47 -11.03 -0.87
N HIS A 140 10.94 -11.20 0.36
CA HIS A 140 10.39 -10.12 1.18
C HIS A 140 11.43 -9.05 1.54
N VAL A 141 12.73 -9.40 1.58
CA VAL A 141 13.82 -8.43 1.79
C VAL A 141 13.77 -7.34 0.71
N HIS A 142 13.61 -7.72 -0.56
CA HIS A 142 13.51 -6.78 -1.68
C HIS A 142 12.24 -5.92 -1.61
N ARG A 143 11.13 -6.46 -1.06
CA ARG A 143 9.93 -5.67 -0.77
C ARG A 143 10.22 -4.59 0.26
N ALA A 144 10.87 -4.94 1.37
CA ALA A 144 11.20 -4.02 2.45
C ALA A 144 12.22 -2.95 2.01
N GLU A 145 13.20 -3.33 1.19
CA GLU A 145 14.18 -2.40 0.63
C GLU A 145 13.56 -1.47 -0.41
N GLY A 146 12.57 -1.93 -1.17
CA GLY A 146 11.95 -1.16 -2.24
C GLY A 146 10.84 -0.20 -1.80
N LEU A 147 10.13 -0.47 -0.70
CA LEU A 147 8.95 0.31 -0.30
C LEU A 147 9.25 1.35 0.75
N ASP A 148 8.74 2.56 0.54
CA ASP A 148 8.64 3.64 1.52
C ASP A 148 7.30 3.64 2.25
N GLY A 149 6.24 3.15 1.60
CA GLY A 149 4.93 3.01 2.19
C GLY A 149 4.02 2.08 1.40
N GLN A 150 2.97 1.60 2.06
CA GLN A 150 1.98 0.72 1.43
C GLN A 150 0.64 0.75 2.14
N ILE A 151 -0.41 0.41 1.39
CA ILE A 151 -1.71 0.02 1.92
C ILE A 151 -2.10 -1.31 1.27
N ASN A 152 -2.52 -2.27 2.09
CA ASN A 152 -3.00 -3.56 1.63
C ASN A 152 -4.44 -3.76 2.13
N LEU A 153 -5.38 -3.92 1.21
CA LEU A 153 -6.79 -4.11 1.50
C LEU A 153 -7.24 -5.48 0.99
N ALA A 154 -7.97 -6.21 1.83
CA ALA A 154 -8.64 -7.43 1.41
C ALA A 154 -10.05 -7.11 0.93
N VAL A 155 -10.39 -7.49 -0.29
CA VAL A 155 -11.71 -7.27 -0.88
C VAL A 155 -12.27 -8.56 -1.47
N PHE A 156 -13.58 -8.70 -1.48
CA PHE A 156 -14.27 -9.76 -2.19
C PHE A 156 -14.78 -9.23 -3.53
N GLU A 157 -14.65 -10.04 -4.56
CA GLU A 157 -15.30 -9.76 -5.84
C GLU A 157 -16.82 -9.89 -5.66
N SER A 158 -17.57 -8.92 -6.20
CA SER A 158 -19.03 -8.87 -6.19
C SER A 158 -19.64 -9.79 -7.23
#